data_59fcc43fc4e17212cf1076cc386420cc
#
_entry.id   59fcc43fc4e17212cf1076cc386420cc
#
_cell.length_a   1.000
_cell.length_b   1.000
_cell.length_c   1.000
_cell.angle_alpha   90.00
_cell.angle_beta   90.00
_cell.angle_gamma   90.00
#
_symmetry.space_group_name_H-M   'P 1'
#
loop_
_entity.id
_entity.type
_entity.pdbx_description
1 polymer ?
#
loop_
_entity_poly.entity_id
_entity_poly.type
_entity_poly.pdbx_seq_one_letter_code
_entity_poly.pdbx_strand_id
1 'polypeptide(L)'
;MAEKEKLIEIKDLQISFGSGHKKFVAVDHVNFDIYKGETFSLVGESGSGKTTIGRAITRINPTSGGDILFKGRKINGKIPKELDQEVIRKCQMIFQDPMASLNERAKVEYIIAEGLLNFHLYKDQNDLHEKVMAALHEVGLLPEFASSFPHEFSGGQRQRIGIARALIMEPEIGRAHV
;
A
#
# COMPACT_ATOMS: atom_id res chain seq x y z
N MET A 1 -23.01 -4.53 -22.01
CA MET A 1 -22.38 -4.63 -20.67
C MET A 1 -21.32 -3.56 -20.62
N ALA A 2 -21.32 -2.68 -19.62
CA ALA A 2 -20.24 -1.69 -19.48
C ALA A 2 -18.92 -2.45 -19.26
N GLU A 3 -17.89 -2.09 -20.03
CA GLU A 3 -16.55 -2.66 -19.91
C GLU A 3 -16.01 -2.26 -18.52
N LYS A 4 -15.61 -3.24 -17.71
CA LYS A 4 -15.07 -2.95 -16.38
C LYS A 4 -13.74 -2.22 -16.50
N GLU A 5 -13.59 -1.11 -15.81
CA GLU A 5 -12.36 -0.30 -15.79
C GLU A 5 -11.24 -1.11 -15.13
N LYS A 6 -10.14 -1.34 -15.88
CA LYS A 6 -8.93 -1.97 -15.35
C LYS A 6 -8.13 -0.96 -14.54
N LEU A 7 -7.87 -1.26 -13.27
CA LEU A 7 -7.00 -0.46 -12.41
C LEU A 7 -5.54 -0.88 -12.52
N ILE A 8 -5.26 -2.20 -12.44
CA ILE A 8 -3.92 -2.75 -12.63
C ILE A 8 -3.95 -3.77 -13.76
N GLU A 9 -2.95 -3.70 -14.61
CA GLU A 9 -2.65 -4.76 -15.60
C GLU A 9 -1.22 -5.23 -15.35
N ILE A 10 -1.04 -6.53 -15.17
CA ILE A 10 0.27 -7.18 -15.05
C ILE A 10 0.50 -7.95 -16.33
N LYS A 11 1.59 -7.62 -17.04
CA LYS A 11 1.94 -8.22 -18.35
C LYS A 11 3.33 -8.80 -18.29
N ASP A 12 3.44 -10.11 -18.38
CA ASP A 12 4.70 -10.85 -18.46
C ASP A 12 5.67 -10.50 -17.34
N LEU A 13 5.16 -10.31 -16.13
CA LEU A 13 5.92 -9.80 -14.98
C LEU A 13 6.98 -10.78 -14.54
N GLN A 14 8.21 -10.29 -14.46
CA GLN A 14 9.35 -11.01 -13.92
C GLN A 14 10.02 -10.21 -12.81
N ILE A 15 10.32 -10.89 -11.69
CA ILE A 15 11.06 -10.29 -10.56
C ILE A 15 12.12 -11.27 -10.11
N SER A 16 13.37 -10.83 -10.14
CA SER A 16 14.52 -11.61 -9.70
C SER A 16 15.36 -10.80 -8.73
N PHE A 17 15.96 -11.48 -7.77
CA PHE A 17 16.89 -10.90 -6.80
C PHE A 17 18.28 -11.51 -6.94
N GLY A 18 19.31 -10.76 -6.56
CA GLY A 18 20.69 -11.18 -6.67
C GLY A 18 21.27 -11.01 -8.09
N SER A 19 22.49 -11.49 -8.29
CA SER A 19 23.20 -11.41 -9.57
C SER A 19 24.06 -12.66 -9.81
N GLY A 20 24.35 -12.96 -11.08
CA GLY A 20 25.19 -14.10 -11.48
C GLY A 20 24.63 -15.43 -10.98
N HIS A 21 25.51 -16.27 -10.40
CA HIS A 21 25.14 -17.61 -9.89
C HIS A 21 24.20 -17.59 -8.67
N LYS A 22 23.99 -16.43 -8.02
CA LYS A 22 23.07 -16.24 -6.89
C LYS A 22 21.76 -15.60 -7.28
N LYS A 23 21.42 -15.58 -8.58
CA LYS A 23 20.16 -15.06 -9.06
C LYS A 23 19.00 -15.99 -8.64
N PHE A 24 18.02 -15.44 -7.93
CA PHE A 24 16.78 -16.11 -7.53
C PHE A 24 15.60 -15.47 -8.26
N VAL A 25 14.81 -16.27 -8.98
CA VAL A 25 13.60 -15.81 -9.67
C VAL A 25 12.44 -15.99 -8.69
N ALA A 26 11.88 -14.86 -8.24
CA ALA A 26 10.75 -14.84 -7.29
C ALA A 26 9.40 -14.79 -7.99
N VAL A 27 9.34 -14.19 -9.20
CA VAL A 27 8.14 -14.11 -10.04
C VAL A 27 8.57 -14.34 -11.48
N ASP A 28 7.87 -15.22 -12.18
CA ASP A 28 8.23 -15.66 -13.51
C ASP A 28 7.01 -15.62 -14.45
N HIS A 29 7.05 -14.72 -15.44
CA HIS A 29 6.06 -14.56 -16.53
C HIS A 29 4.59 -14.51 -16.08
N VAL A 30 4.29 -13.72 -15.02
CA VAL A 30 2.94 -13.63 -14.43
C VAL A 30 2.10 -12.60 -15.18
N ASN A 31 0.83 -12.97 -15.42
CA ASN A 31 -0.16 -12.13 -16.10
C ASN A 31 -1.50 -12.15 -15.36
N PHE A 32 -2.07 -10.98 -15.04
CA PHE A 32 -3.43 -10.82 -14.54
C PHE A 32 -3.85 -9.34 -14.54
N ASP A 33 -5.16 -9.12 -14.44
CA ASP A 33 -5.76 -7.78 -14.34
C ASP A 33 -6.50 -7.64 -13.00
N ILE A 34 -6.55 -6.42 -12.45
CA ILE A 34 -7.38 -6.04 -11.32
C ILE A 34 -8.32 -4.93 -11.76
N TYR A 35 -9.61 -5.13 -11.56
CA TYR A 35 -10.65 -4.19 -11.98
C TYR A 35 -11.14 -3.32 -10.83
N LYS A 36 -11.70 -2.17 -11.17
CA LYS A 36 -12.28 -1.25 -10.19
C LYS A 36 -13.43 -1.90 -9.43
N GLY A 37 -13.40 -1.78 -8.10
CA GLY A 37 -14.44 -2.27 -7.21
C GLY A 37 -14.44 -3.79 -6.98
N GLU A 38 -13.39 -4.51 -7.42
CA GLU A 38 -13.27 -5.94 -7.11
C GLU A 38 -12.32 -6.21 -5.95
N THR A 39 -12.52 -7.35 -5.30
CA THR A 39 -11.54 -7.94 -4.39
C THR A 39 -10.80 -9.04 -5.14
N PHE A 40 -9.51 -8.81 -5.39
CA PHE A 40 -8.63 -9.76 -6.08
C PHE A 40 -7.72 -10.46 -5.07
N SER A 41 -7.68 -11.78 -5.07
CA SER A 41 -6.88 -12.58 -4.15
C SER A 41 -5.77 -13.34 -4.88
N LEU A 42 -4.52 -13.17 -4.40
CA LEU A 42 -3.38 -13.99 -4.79
C LEU A 42 -3.21 -15.13 -3.79
N VAL A 43 -3.44 -16.36 -4.23
CA VAL A 43 -3.35 -17.57 -3.41
C VAL A 43 -2.13 -18.39 -3.85
N GLY A 44 -1.47 -19.06 -2.91
CA GLY A 44 -0.31 -19.93 -3.17
C GLY A 44 0.49 -20.18 -1.90
N GLU A 45 1.46 -21.07 -1.98
CA GLU A 45 2.33 -21.46 -0.86
C GLU A 45 3.21 -20.29 -0.35
N SER A 46 3.76 -20.46 0.86
CA SER A 46 4.74 -19.50 1.38
C SER A 46 5.95 -19.45 0.45
N GLY A 47 6.43 -18.24 0.14
CA GLY A 47 7.54 -18.06 -0.80
C GLY A 47 7.17 -18.04 -2.30
N SER A 48 5.90 -18.23 -2.68
CA SER A 48 5.45 -18.23 -4.09
C SER A 48 5.42 -16.84 -4.78
N GLY A 49 5.99 -15.80 -4.17
CA GLY A 49 6.11 -14.48 -4.80
C GLY A 49 4.94 -13.52 -4.58
N LYS A 50 3.84 -13.90 -3.88
CA LYS A 50 2.66 -13.04 -3.65
C LYS A 50 3.00 -11.67 -3.06
N THR A 51 3.80 -11.67 -2.00
CA THR A 51 4.26 -10.43 -1.35
C THR A 51 5.15 -9.62 -2.28
N THR A 52 5.98 -10.29 -3.06
CA THR A 52 6.89 -9.67 -4.04
C THR A 52 6.10 -8.94 -5.13
N ILE A 53 5.04 -9.55 -5.67
CA ILE A 53 4.16 -8.93 -6.66
C ILE A 53 3.50 -7.67 -6.09
N GLY A 54 2.91 -7.76 -4.90
CA GLY A 54 2.28 -6.59 -4.30
C GLY A 54 3.25 -5.46 -3.97
N ARG A 55 4.47 -5.78 -3.54
CA ARG A 55 5.53 -4.78 -3.35
C ARG A 55 5.99 -4.16 -4.69
N ALA A 56 5.92 -4.90 -5.78
CA ALA A 56 6.21 -4.35 -7.11
C ALA A 56 5.10 -3.41 -7.58
N ILE A 57 3.82 -3.74 -7.36
CA ILE A 57 2.69 -2.86 -7.67
C ILE A 57 2.80 -1.53 -6.91
N THR A 58 3.19 -1.57 -5.63
CA THR A 58 3.40 -0.36 -4.81
C THR A 58 4.79 0.26 -4.99
N ARG A 59 5.57 -0.20 -6.00
CA ARG A 59 6.90 0.30 -6.37
C ARG A 59 7.99 0.16 -5.29
N ILE A 60 7.75 -0.66 -4.27
CA ILE A 60 8.76 -0.97 -3.24
C ILE A 60 9.86 -1.87 -3.83
N ASN A 61 9.47 -2.87 -4.63
CA ASN A 61 10.42 -3.76 -5.30
C ASN A 61 10.56 -3.39 -6.79
N PRO A 62 11.79 -3.34 -7.33
CA PRO A 62 12.01 -3.22 -8.76
C PRO A 62 11.58 -4.51 -9.48
N THR A 63 11.24 -4.39 -10.77
CA THR A 63 10.96 -5.51 -11.66
C THR A 63 12.17 -5.85 -12.52
N SER A 64 12.33 -7.12 -12.91
CA SER A 64 13.39 -7.57 -13.82
C SER A 64 12.93 -7.62 -15.27
N GLY A 65 11.62 -7.74 -15.52
CA GLY A 65 11.00 -7.78 -16.84
C GLY A 65 9.49 -7.59 -16.76
N GLY A 66 8.86 -7.43 -17.92
CA GLY A 66 7.43 -7.22 -18.04
C GLY A 66 6.95 -5.84 -17.63
N ASP A 67 5.64 -5.65 -17.64
CA ASP A 67 5.01 -4.37 -17.41
C ASP A 67 3.97 -4.45 -16.28
N ILE A 68 3.95 -3.42 -15.44
CA ILE A 68 2.87 -3.11 -14.51
C ILE A 68 2.25 -1.80 -14.96
N LEU A 69 0.95 -1.84 -15.30
CA LEU A 69 0.22 -0.64 -15.68
C LEU A 69 -0.82 -0.30 -14.59
N PHE A 70 -0.92 0.98 -14.28
CA PHE A 70 -1.98 1.57 -13.47
C PHE A 70 -2.82 2.48 -14.35
N LYS A 71 -4.10 2.14 -14.53
CA LYS A 71 -5.00 2.84 -15.47
C LYS A 71 -4.39 3.00 -16.86
N GLY A 72 -3.84 1.90 -17.41
CA GLY A 72 -3.21 1.88 -18.72
C GLY A 72 -1.83 2.55 -18.83
N ARG A 73 -1.33 3.20 -17.76
CA ARG A 73 -0.01 3.86 -17.73
C ARG A 73 1.02 2.97 -17.04
N LYS A 74 2.15 2.72 -17.69
CA LYS A 74 3.25 1.93 -17.14
C LYS A 74 3.81 2.60 -15.88
N ILE A 75 3.91 1.84 -14.78
CA ILE A 75 4.34 2.32 -13.48
C ILE A 75 5.62 1.67 -12.94
N ASN A 76 6.15 0.62 -13.57
CA ASN A 76 7.43 0.04 -13.19
C ASN A 76 8.59 0.66 -13.98
N GLY A 77 9.81 0.59 -13.43
CA GLY A 77 10.99 1.22 -13.99
C GLY A 77 11.03 2.75 -13.75
N LYS A 78 11.67 3.49 -14.67
CA LYS A 78 11.73 4.96 -14.62
C LYS A 78 10.41 5.56 -15.11
N ILE A 79 9.77 6.37 -14.26
CA ILE A 79 8.52 7.08 -14.58
C ILE A 79 8.62 8.55 -14.15
N PRO A 80 7.76 9.45 -14.68
CA PRO A 80 7.67 10.83 -14.22
C PRO A 80 7.33 10.92 -12.73
N LYS A 81 7.84 11.96 -12.06
CA LYS A 81 7.64 12.17 -10.61
C LYS A 81 6.16 12.29 -10.24
N GLU A 82 5.39 12.95 -11.09
CA GLU A 82 3.94 13.15 -10.90
C GLU A 82 3.20 11.82 -10.89
N LEU A 83 3.53 10.90 -11.83
CA LEU A 83 2.95 9.57 -11.89
C LEU A 83 3.39 8.73 -10.69
N ASP A 84 4.66 8.83 -10.27
CA ASP A 84 5.18 8.14 -9.08
C ASP A 84 4.41 8.55 -7.82
N GLN A 85 4.22 9.85 -7.62
CA GLN A 85 3.42 10.38 -6.51
C GLN A 85 1.96 9.94 -6.56
N GLU A 86 1.35 9.91 -7.74
CA GLU A 86 -0.02 9.42 -7.92
C GLU A 86 -0.13 7.95 -7.52
N VAL A 87 0.79 7.10 -7.98
CA VAL A 87 0.81 5.67 -7.63
C VAL A 87 0.98 5.47 -6.12
N ILE A 88 1.93 6.16 -5.49
CA ILE A 88 2.14 6.07 -4.04
C ILE A 88 0.88 6.45 -3.26
N ARG A 89 0.15 7.48 -3.69
CA ARG A 89 -1.10 7.90 -3.04
C ARG A 89 -2.23 6.92 -3.26
N LYS A 90 -2.39 6.40 -4.48
CA LYS A 90 -3.56 5.62 -4.90
C LYS A 90 -3.40 4.12 -4.70
N CYS A 91 -2.17 3.62 -4.52
CA CYS A 91 -1.88 2.21 -4.24
C CYS A 91 -1.26 2.08 -2.86
N GLN A 92 -2.06 1.72 -1.87
CA GLN A 92 -1.62 1.58 -0.48
C GLN A 92 -1.42 0.11 -0.08
N MET A 93 -0.46 -0.13 0.81
CA MET A 93 -0.18 -1.46 1.34
C MET A 93 -0.34 -1.50 2.85
N ILE A 94 -1.08 -2.49 3.33
CA ILE A 94 -1.15 -2.85 4.74
C ILE A 94 -0.19 -4.02 4.95
N PHE A 95 0.80 -3.83 5.82
CA PHE A 95 1.81 -4.85 6.10
C PHE A 95 1.27 -5.90 7.08
N GLN A 96 1.73 -7.14 6.92
CA GLN A 96 1.34 -8.28 7.75
C GLN A 96 1.82 -8.12 9.21
N ASP A 97 3.01 -7.53 9.40
CA ASP A 97 3.54 -7.26 10.73
C ASP A 97 3.31 -5.78 11.10
N PRO A 98 2.30 -5.50 11.96
CA PRO A 98 2.04 -4.15 12.42
C PRO A 98 3.17 -3.59 13.27
N MET A 99 3.92 -4.46 14.00
CA MET A 99 5.02 -4.06 14.86
C MET A 99 6.17 -3.45 14.07
N ALA A 100 6.54 -4.08 12.94
CA ALA A 100 7.61 -3.58 12.07
C ALA A 100 7.19 -2.39 11.19
N SER A 101 5.88 -2.10 11.09
CA SER A 101 5.36 -1.10 10.15
C SER A 101 5.06 0.27 10.77
N LEU A 102 5.00 0.37 12.10
CA LEU A 102 4.70 1.61 12.83
C LEU A 102 5.95 2.17 13.50
N ASN A 103 6.09 3.49 13.48
CA ASN A 103 7.15 4.17 14.20
C ASN A 103 6.79 4.25 15.70
N GLU A 104 7.41 3.42 16.54
CA GLU A 104 7.16 3.34 17.98
C GLU A 104 7.45 4.65 18.74
N ARG A 105 8.15 5.60 18.12
CA ARG A 105 8.51 6.90 18.73
C ARG A 105 7.58 8.03 18.31
N ALA A 106 6.62 7.76 17.43
CA ALA A 106 5.66 8.74 16.95
C ALA A 106 4.29 8.46 17.58
N LYS A 107 3.52 9.53 17.83
CA LYS A 107 2.12 9.40 18.27
C LYS A 107 1.26 8.85 17.14
N VAL A 108 0.17 8.18 17.50
CA VAL A 108 -0.78 7.59 16.56
C VAL A 108 -1.32 8.63 15.58
N GLU A 109 -1.67 9.84 16.04
CA GLU A 109 -2.13 10.92 15.16
C GLU A 109 -1.12 11.26 14.05
N TYR A 110 0.19 11.33 14.40
CA TYR A 110 1.24 11.61 13.43
C TYR A 110 1.40 10.46 12.42
N ILE A 111 1.38 9.21 12.92
CA ILE A 111 1.50 8.02 12.07
C ILE A 111 0.38 7.97 11.03
N ILE A 112 -0.86 8.26 11.44
CA ILE A 112 -2.02 8.27 10.54
C ILE A 112 -1.93 9.46 9.58
N ALA A 113 -1.56 10.64 10.07
CA ALA A 113 -1.46 11.86 9.27
C ALA A 113 -0.27 11.90 8.30
N GLU A 114 0.74 11.03 8.45
CA GLU A 114 2.02 11.09 7.73
C GLU A 114 1.84 11.24 6.22
N GLY A 115 0.93 10.47 5.62
CA GLY A 115 0.63 10.56 4.20
C GLY A 115 0.05 11.92 3.80
N LEU A 116 -0.91 12.44 4.58
CA LEU A 116 -1.50 13.76 4.32
C LEU A 116 -0.46 14.88 4.44
N LEU A 117 0.44 14.79 5.43
CA LEU A 117 1.53 15.75 5.64
C LEU A 117 2.51 15.74 4.46
N ASN A 118 2.95 14.55 4.03
CA ASN A 118 3.94 14.39 2.96
C ASN A 118 3.43 14.87 1.59
N PHE A 119 2.12 14.72 1.34
CA PHE A 119 1.49 15.11 0.08
C PHE A 119 0.72 16.43 0.17
N HIS A 120 0.75 17.12 1.31
CA HIS A 120 0.01 18.37 1.56
C HIS A 120 -1.49 18.26 1.24
N LEU A 121 -2.15 17.17 1.68
CA LEU A 121 -3.55 16.85 1.40
C LEU A 121 -4.49 17.33 2.51
N TYR A 122 -4.21 18.46 3.11
CA TYR A 122 -5.01 19.10 4.14
C TYR A 122 -5.02 20.62 3.94
N LYS A 123 -6.07 21.28 4.42
CA LYS A 123 -6.24 22.73 4.30
C LYS A 123 -5.52 23.50 5.41
N ASP A 124 -5.72 23.05 6.64
CA ASP A 124 -5.17 23.61 7.85
C ASP A 124 -5.08 22.53 8.96
N GLN A 125 -4.62 22.90 10.14
CA GLN A 125 -4.44 21.97 11.26
C GLN A 125 -5.76 21.37 11.76
N ASN A 126 -6.87 22.09 11.65
CA ASN A 126 -8.18 21.60 12.05
C ASN A 126 -8.67 20.52 11.06
N ASP A 127 -8.56 20.76 9.75
CA ASP A 127 -8.88 19.78 8.71
C ASP A 127 -8.03 18.50 8.85
N LEU A 128 -6.72 18.65 9.14
CA LEU A 128 -5.83 17.52 9.40
C LEU A 128 -6.31 16.70 10.61
N HIS A 129 -6.62 17.38 11.71
CA HIS A 129 -7.11 16.73 12.93
C HIS A 129 -8.44 16.01 12.68
N GLU A 130 -9.41 16.65 12.04
CA GLU A 130 -10.72 16.05 11.71
C GLU A 130 -10.57 14.79 10.86
N LYS A 131 -9.68 14.81 9.85
CA LYS A 131 -9.39 13.64 9.00
C LYS A 131 -8.79 12.49 9.80
N VAL A 132 -7.87 12.77 10.73
CA VAL A 132 -7.28 11.75 11.60
C VAL A 132 -8.33 11.15 12.53
N MET A 133 -9.19 11.98 13.14
CA MET A 133 -10.27 11.50 14.01
C MET A 133 -11.27 10.63 13.22
N ALA A 134 -11.64 11.05 12.02
CA ALA A 134 -12.49 10.25 11.13
C ALA A 134 -11.84 8.89 10.79
N ALA A 135 -10.57 8.87 10.45
CA ALA A 135 -9.85 7.62 10.14
C ALA A 135 -9.75 6.68 11.36
N LEU A 136 -9.56 7.21 12.58
CA LEU A 136 -9.60 6.40 13.81
C LEU A 136 -10.99 5.79 14.02
N HIS A 137 -12.03 6.60 13.88
CA HIS A 137 -13.42 6.14 14.01
C HIS A 137 -13.77 5.04 12.98
N GLU A 138 -13.33 5.19 11.73
CA GLU A 138 -13.58 4.23 10.66
C GLU A 138 -13.02 2.84 10.97
N VAL A 139 -11.88 2.76 11.67
CA VAL A 139 -11.29 1.49 12.10
C VAL A 139 -11.72 1.05 13.50
N GLY A 140 -12.69 1.72 14.12
CA GLY A 140 -13.23 1.40 15.44
C GLY A 140 -12.23 1.65 16.57
N LEU A 141 -11.41 2.68 16.48
CA LEU A 141 -10.52 3.18 17.53
C LEU A 141 -11.07 4.47 18.13
N LEU A 142 -10.84 4.67 19.43
CA LEU A 142 -11.30 5.85 20.15
C LEU A 142 -10.43 7.09 19.78
N PRO A 143 -11.03 8.30 19.70
CA PRO A 143 -10.29 9.53 19.40
C PRO A 143 -9.14 9.83 20.39
N GLU A 144 -9.30 9.49 21.66
CA GLU A 144 -8.28 9.67 22.71
C GLU A 144 -6.98 8.92 22.42
N PHE A 145 -7.03 7.86 21.58
CA PHE A 145 -5.84 7.10 21.17
C PHE A 145 -4.91 7.87 20.25
N ALA A 146 -5.35 8.98 19.69
CA ALA A 146 -4.53 9.84 18.82
C ALA A 146 -3.22 10.31 19.50
N SER A 147 -3.29 10.61 20.82
CA SER A 147 -2.15 11.11 21.61
C SER A 147 -1.22 10.04 22.14
N SER A 148 -1.59 8.76 22.06
CA SER A 148 -0.83 7.60 22.54
C SER A 148 0.22 7.12 21.55
N PHE A 149 1.12 6.23 22.00
CA PHE A 149 2.18 5.63 21.18
C PHE A 149 1.85 4.18 20.81
N PRO A 150 2.38 3.63 19.70
CA PRO A 150 2.08 2.28 19.26
C PRO A 150 2.33 1.19 20.31
N HIS A 151 3.35 1.32 21.15
CA HIS A 151 3.67 0.33 22.19
C HIS A 151 2.59 0.19 23.29
N GLU A 152 1.67 1.15 23.42
CA GLU A 152 0.55 1.13 24.37
C GLU A 152 -0.63 0.27 23.89
N PHE A 153 -0.58 -0.25 22.66
CA PHE A 153 -1.69 -0.94 21.99
C PHE A 153 -1.44 -2.44 21.81
N SER A 154 -2.53 -3.21 21.81
CA SER A 154 -2.51 -4.62 21.38
C SER A 154 -2.16 -4.76 19.91
N GLY A 155 -1.72 -5.96 19.48
CA GLY A 155 -1.42 -6.25 18.07
C GLY A 155 -2.58 -5.93 17.13
N GLY A 156 -3.82 -6.27 17.50
CA GLY A 156 -5.00 -5.96 16.70
C GLY A 156 -5.30 -4.45 16.61
N GLN A 157 -5.06 -3.68 17.68
CA GLN A 157 -5.20 -2.21 17.63
C GLN A 157 -4.11 -1.58 16.76
N ARG A 158 -2.86 -2.04 16.84
CA ARG A 158 -1.77 -1.60 15.95
C ARG A 158 -2.06 -1.90 14.49
N GLN A 159 -2.64 -3.05 14.19
CA GLN A 159 -3.09 -3.38 12.84
C GLN A 159 -4.15 -2.37 12.34
N ARG A 160 -5.13 -2.00 13.19
CA ARG A 160 -6.12 -0.97 12.85
C ARG A 160 -5.49 0.40 12.63
N ILE A 161 -4.48 0.79 13.39
CA ILE A 161 -3.71 2.03 13.14
C ILE A 161 -3.04 1.98 11.76
N GLY A 162 -2.44 0.85 11.39
CA GLY A 162 -1.86 0.65 10.05
C GLY A 162 -2.90 0.71 8.92
N ILE A 163 -4.11 0.21 9.17
CA ILE A 163 -5.24 0.32 8.24
C ILE A 163 -5.69 1.78 8.12
N ALA A 164 -5.89 2.50 9.23
CA ALA A 164 -6.26 3.92 9.22
C ALA A 164 -5.25 4.77 8.45
N ARG A 165 -3.94 4.54 8.64
CA ARG A 165 -2.86 5.20 7.88
C ARG A 165 -2.99 4.99 6.37
N ALA A 166 -3.40 3.81 5.94
CA ALA A 166 -3.61 3.53 4.52
C ALA A 166 -4.90 4.15 3.99
N LEU A 167 -6.01 4.06 4.74
CA LEU A 167 -7.33 4.53 4.32
C LEU A 167 -7.41 6.06 4.22
N ILE A 168 -6.74 6.80 5.11
CA ILE A 168 -6.76 8.27 5.11
C ILE A 168 -6.26 8.89 3.79
N MET A 169 -5.49 8.13 3.02
CA MET A 169 -5.00 8.51 1.69
C MET A 169 -6.04 8.35 0.58
N GLU A 170 -7.23 7.84 0.89
CA GLU A 170 -8.30 7.52 -0.07
C GLU A 170 -7.77 6.72 -1.28
N PRO A 171 -7.19 5.53 -1.03
CA PRO A 171 -6.58 4.75 -2.08
C PRO A 171 -7.63 4.16 -3.03
N GLU A 172 -7.25 3.98 -4.30
CA GLU A 172 -8.05 3.23 -5.27
C GLU A 172 -7.72 1.72 -5.23
N ILE A 173 -6.53 1.40 -4.75
CA ILE A 173 -6.06 0.04 -4.53
C ILE A 173 -5.51 -0.07 -3.12
N GLY A 174 -6.18 -0.87 -2.29
CA GLY A 174 -5.70 -1.28 -0.99
C GLY A 174 -5.24 -2.74 -1.05
N ARG A 175 -4.00 -3.01 -0.65
CA ARG A 175 -3.51 -4.37 -0.49
C ARG A 175 -3.41 -4.72 0.99
N ALA A 176 -4.17 -5.73 1.41
CA ALA A 176 -4.01 -6.38 2.69
C ALA A 176 -3.25 -7.71 2.53
N HIS A 177 -2.38 -8.02 3.47
CA HIS A 177 -1.77 -9.33 3.62
C HIS A 177 -2.53 -10.06 4.74
N VAL A 178 -3.21 -11.13 4.38
CA VAL A 178 -3.91 -12.02 5.33
C VAL A 178 -3.02 -13.22 5.61
#